data_0ac9d3c387f36d7c324a1245afc7e54b
#
_entry.id   0ac9d3c387f36d7c324a1245afc7e54b
#
_cell.length_a   1.000
_cell.length_b   1.000
_cell.length_c   1.000
_cell.angle_alpha   90.00
_cell.angle_beta   90.00
_cell.angle_gamma   90.00
#
_symmetry.space_group_name_H-M   'P 1'
#
loop_
_entity.id
_entity.type
_entity.pdbx_description
1 polymer ?
#
loop_
_entity_poly.entity_id
_entity_poly.type
_entity_poly.pdbx_seq_one_letter_code
_entity_poly.pdbx_strand_id
1 'polypeptide(L)'
;LEFRRVLFRSVIIIHGGGFNDGDKDRRREVNIGSHLARNGYVGMSIDYLLWSKGIKNPTWPRNLQDAKTAVRWLRRNADRLGIDPERIGVIGGSAGGNLAAMLAVTGPEDGLEPPDDDPTSSRVRCAVDLYGVADLLNYHDVKMLLKTRAEDPGSYRRASPINYCDAGDAPVLLIHGTGDEVVDVSQSRTFAAALAAGGVEHELIEIPDAPHTFDLDYEAFDVKTPVLEFFDSHLKGP
;
A
#
# COMPACT_ATOMS: atom_id res chain seq x y z
N LEU A 1 12.69 -31.39 -23.39
CA LEU A 1 12.34 -29.96 -23.42
C LEU A 1 11.55 -29.67 -22.15
N GLU A 2 12.24 -29.15 -21.11
CA GLU A 2 11.54 -28.55 -19.97
C GLU A 2 10.92 -27.23 -20.44
N PHE A 3 9.62 -27.20 -20.55
CA PHE A 3 8.88 -25.95 -20.72
C PHE A 3 9.01 -25.18 -19.38
N ARG A 4 9.88 -24.18 -19.31
CA ARG A 4 9.86 -23.22 -18.20
C ARG A 4 8.49 -22.56 -18.21
N ARG A 5 7.71 -22.83 -17.19
CA ARG A 5 6.42 -22.16 -16.98
C ARG A 5 6.69 -20.67 -16.79
N VAL A 6 6.13 -19.84 -17.64
CA VAL A 6 6.16 -18.38 -17.46
C VAL A 6 5.28 -18.07 -16.25
N LEU A 7 5.88 -17.56 -15.19
CA LEU A 7 5.16 -17.09 -14.01
C LEU A 7 4.89 -15.60 -14.15
N PHE A 8 3.66 -15.20 -13.84
CA PHE A 8 3.26 -13.80 -13.84
C PHE A 8 3.68 -13.11 -12.54
N ARG A 9 3.89 -11.82 -12.61
CA ARG A 9 4.03 -10.93 -11.44
C ARG A 9 2.65 -10.59 -10.93
N SER A 10 2.53 -10.33 -9.63
CA SER A 10 1.25 -9.96 -9.03
C SER A 10 1.33 -8.65 -8.25
N VAL A 11 0.22 -7.93 -8.21
CA VAL A 11 0.09 -6.68 -7.46
C VAL A 11 -1.22 -6.72 -6.65
N ILE A 12 -1.10 -6.47 -5.35
CA ILE A 12 -2.25 -6.27 -4.47
C ILE A 12 -2.70 -4.83 -4.60
N ILE A 13 -4.01 -4.61 -4.71
CA ILE A 13 -4.64 -3.30 -4.86
C ILE A 13 -5.47 -3.03 -3.61
N ILE A 14 -5.18 -1.94 -2.89
CA ILE A 14 -5.80 -1.61 -1.62
C ILE A 14 -6.61 -0.32 -1.77
N HIS A 15 -7.92 -0.40 -1.50
CA HIS A 15 -8.80 0.74 -1.62
C HIS A 15 -8.60 1.79 -0.53
N GLY A 16 -8.96 3.05 -0.84
CA GLY A 16 -9.04 4.14 0.13
C GLY A 16 -10.37 4.17 0.88
N GLY A 17 -10.68 5.33 1.48
CA GLY A 17 -11.95 5.55 2.19
C GLY A 17 -11.79 5.81 3.68
N GLY A 18 -10.65 6.38 4.11
CA GLY A 18 -10.41 6.82 5.50
C GLY A 18 -10.51 5.70 6.53
N PHE A 19 -10.27 4.44 6.14
CA PHE A 19 -10.40 3.23 6.97
C PHE A 19 -11.83 2.94 7.48
N ASN A 20 -12.84 3.61 6.92
CA ASN A 20 -14.23 3.47 7.35
C ASN A 20 -15.24 3.35 6.19
N ASP A 21 -14.76 3.42 4.97
CA ASP A 21 -15.55 3.29 3.74
C ASP A 21 -14.68 2.69 2.62
N GLY A 22 -15.32 2.18 1.57
CA GLY A 22 -14.63 1.58 0.43
C GLY A 22 -14.84 0.09 0.33
N ASP A 23 -14.51 -0.42 -0.84
CA ASP A 23 -14.49 -1.83 -1.16
C ASP A 23 -13.54 -2.10 -2.35
N LYS A 24 -13.22 -3.38 -2.57
CA LYS A 24 -12.34 -3.85 -3.64
C LYS A 24 -12.86 -3.62 -5.06
N ASP A 25 -14.16 -3.36 -5.21
CA ASP A 25 -14.84 -3.27 -6.52
C ASP A 25 -15.05 -1.80 -6.95
N ARG A 26 -14.50 -0.81 -6.22
CA ARG A 26 -14.60 0.58 -6.61
C ARG A 26 -13.93 0.86 -7.95
N ARG A 27 -14.42 1.88 -8.66
CA ARG A 27 -13.97 2.26 -10.00
C ARG A 27 -12.43 2.38 -10.10
N ARG A 28 -11.80 3.02 -9.14
CA ARG A 28 -10.34 3.21 -9.12
C ARG A 28 -9.60 1.86 -9.06
N GLU A 29 -10.01 0.98 -8.17
CA GLU A 29 -9.39 -0.34 -7.98
C GLU A 29 -9.56 -1.21 -9.24
N VAL A 30 -10.75 -1.18 -9.83
CA VAL A 30 -11.03 -1.87 -11.12
C VAL A 30 -10.20 -1.26 -12.26
N ASN A 31 -10.05 0.06 -12.31
CA ASN A 31 -9.20 0.75 -13.27
C ASN A 31 -7.74 0.31 -13.14
N ILE A 32 -7.17 0.38 -11.93
CA ILE A 32 -5.79 -0.05 -11.64
C ILE A 32 -5.60 -1.51 -12.03
N GLY A 33 -6.49 -2.40 -11.59
CA GLY A 33 -6.41 -3.84 -11.91
C GLY A 33 -6.50 -4.12 -13.41
N SER A 34 -7.31 -3.37 -14.15
CA SER A 34 -7.44 -3.49 -15.60
C SER A 34 -6.17 -3.06 -16.33
N HIS A 35 -5.52 -1.97 -15.91
CA HIS A 35 -4.24 -1.55 -16.47
C HIS A 35 -3.12 -2.55 -16.16
N LEU A 36 -3.04 -3.04 -14.95
CA LEU A 36 -2.07 -4.07 -14.56
C LEU A 36 -2.25 -5.34 -15.41
N ALA A 37 -3.48 -5.83 -15.56
CA ALA A 37 -3.78 -7.02 -16.36
C ALA A 37 -3.38 -6.87 -17.84
N ARG A 38 -3.66 -5.70 -18.46
CA ARG A 38 -3.25 -5.41 -19.84
C ARG A 38 -1.72 -5.35 -20.02
N ASN A 39 -0.98 -5.14 -18.95
CA ASN A 39 0.49 -5.09 -18.94
C ASN A 39 1.15 -6.36 -18.38
N GLY A 40 0.39 -7.47 -18.29
CA GLY A 40 0.91 -8.80 -17.95
C GLY A 40 1.13 -9.02 -16.45
N TYR A 41 0.39 -8.32 -15.60
CA TYR A 41 0.33 -8.55 -14.15
C TYR A 41 -0.95 -9.27 -13.75
N VAL A 42 -0.91 -10.00 -12.66
CA VAL A 42 -2.10 -10.48 -11.96
C VAL A 42 -2.45 -9.47 -10.86
N GLY A 43 -3.54 -8.71 -11.05
CA GLY A 43 -4.05 -7.79 -10.03
C GLY A 43 -4.98 -8.51 -9.05
N MET A 44 -4.82 -8.26 -7.76
CA MET A 44 -5.75 -8.73 -6.72
C MET A 44 -6.20 -7.55 -5.86
N SER A 45 -7.44 -7.10 -6.08
CA SER A 45 -8.05 -6.09 -5.22
C SER A 45 -8.62 -6.74 -3.96
N ILE A 46 -8.42 -6.11 -2.81
CA ILE A 46 -8.78 -6.67 -1.51
C ILE A 46 -9.72 -5.76 -0.72
N ASP A 47 -10.57 -6.37 0.09
CA ASP A 47 -11.22 -5.72 1.22
C ASP A 47 -10.36 -5.89 2.48
N TYR A 48 -10.49 -4.98 3.42
CA TYR A 48 -9.87 -5.05 4.74
C TYR A 48 -10.87 -4.55 5.80
N LEU A 49 -10.64 -4.87 7.06
CA LEU A 49 -11.56 -4.50 8.14
C LEU A 49 -11.72 -2.98 8.25
N LEU A 50 -12.94 -2.51 8.02
CA LEU A 50 -13.32 -1.11 8.12
C LEU A 50 -13.95 -0.80 9.48
N TRP A 51 -13.69 0.41 9.98
CA TRP A 51 -14.45 0.91 11.11
C TRP A 51 -15.89 1.23 10.70
N SER A 52 -16.84 0.84 11.53
CA SER A 52 -18.25 1.22 11.36
C SER A 52 -18.86 1.65 12.70
N LYS A 53 -19.97 2.42 12.63
CA LYS A 53 -20.67 2.85 13.83
C LYS A 53 -21.12 1.64 14.66
N GLY A 54 -20.72 1.61 15.93
CA GLY A 54 -21.03 0.50 16.84
C GLY A 54 -19.87 -0.48 17.08
N ILE A 55 -18.79 -0.41 16.31
CA ILE A 55 -17.56 -1.13 16.62
C ILE A 55 -16.94 -0.54 17.90
N LYS A 56 -16.69 -1.42 18.88
CA LYS A 56 -16.15 -1.05 20.20
C LYS A 56 -14.64 -1.25 20.32
N ASN A 57 -14.04 -2.01 19.41
CA ASN A 57 -12.59 -2.27 19.38
C ASN A 57 -11.96 -1.52 18.19
N PRO A 58 -10.70 -1.08 18.30
CA PRO A 58 -9.97 -0.55 17.16
C PRO A 58 -9.94 -1.55 16.00
N THR A 59 -10.02 -1.06 14.77
CA THR A 59 -9.82 -1.91 13.58
C THR A 59 -8.34 -2.00 13.18
N TRP A 60 -7.49 -1.16 13.75
CA TRP A 60 -6.04 -1.25 13.72
C TRP A 60 -5.56 -2.20 14.85
N PRO A 61 -4.57 -3.09 14.62
CA PRO A 61 -3.82 -3.31 13.37
C PRO A 61 -4.49 -4.30 12.41
N ARG A 62 -5.74 -4.74 12.66
CA ARG A 62 -6.40 -5.80 11.90
C ARG A 62 -6.52 -5.48 10.39
N ASN A 63 -6.79 -4.23 10.02
CA ASN A 63 -6.84 -3.80 8.64
C ASN A 63 -5.48 -4.02 7.91
N LEU A 64 -4.34 -3.72 8.55
CA LEU A 64 -3.02 -4.06 8.02
C LEU A 64 -2.80 -5.59 7.98
N GLN A 65 -3.23 -6.30 9.02
CA GLN A 65 -3.12 -7.76 9.09
C GLN A 65 -3.93 -8.45 7.98
N ASP A 66 -5.07 -7.89 7.58
CA ASP A 66 -5.85 -8.39 6.44
C ASP A 66 -5.06 -8.22 5.13
N ALA A 67 -4.38 -7.09 4.94
CA ALA A 67 -3.50 -6.87 3.78
C ALA A 67 -2.28 -7.81 3.80
N LYS A 68 -1.64 -8.03 4.96
CA LYS A 68 -0.56 -9.01 5.13
C LYS A 68 -1.03 -10.45 4.86
N THR A 69 -2.25 -10.79 5.28
CA THR A 69 -2.88 -12.08 4.99
C THR A 69 -3.09 -12.28 3.48
N ALA A 70 -3.46 -11.22 2.75
CA ALA A 70 -3.62 -11.26 1.30
C ALA A 70 -2.28 -11.55 0.58
N VAL A 71 -1.17 -10.93 1.03
CA VAL A 71 0.18 -11.24 0.52
C VAL A 71 0.52 -12.72 0.74
N ARG A 72 0.33 -13.23 1.96
CA ARG A 72 0.56 -14.63 2.30
C ARG A 72 -0.32 -15.57 1.47
N TRP A 73 -1.58 -15.19 1.24
CA TRP A 73 -2.50 -16.00 0.43
C TRP A 73 -2.02 -16.09 -1.03
N LEU A 74 -1.60 -14.98 -1.65
CA LEU A 74 -1.01 -15.01 -3.01
C LEU A 74 0.19 -15.94 -3.06
N ARG A 75 1.10 -15.81 -2.11
CA ARG A 75 2.33 -16.61 -2.03
C ARG A 75 2.04 -18.11 -1.91
N ARG A 76 1.11 -18.50 -1.04
CA ARG A 76 0.70 -19.92 -0.88
C ARG A 76 -0.05 -20.49 -2.09
N ASN A 77 -0.73 -19.65 -2.86
CA ASN A 77 -1.48 -20.05 -4.03
C ASN A 77 -0.73 -19.80 -5.35
N ALA A 78 0.55 -19.47 -5.29
CA ALA A 78 1.34 -19.04 -6.44
C ALA A 78 1.30 -20.04 -7.60
N ASP A 79 1.50 -21.32 -7.33
CA ASP A 79 1.44 -22.39 -8.35
C ASP A 79 0.08 -22.47 -9.02
N ARG A 80 -1.01 -22.42 -8.25
CA ARG A 80 -2.38 -22.48 -8.77
C ARG A 80 -2.72 -21.27 -9.64
N LEU A 81 -2.22 -20.09 -9.25
CA LEU A 81 -2.46 -18.84 -9.95
C LEU A 81 -1.50 -18.59 -11.11
N GLY A 82 -0.42 -19.36 -11.22
CA GLY A 82 0.62 -19.14 -12.21
C GLY A 82 1.44 -17.88 -11.97
N ILE A 83 1.58 -17.45 -10.71
CA ILE A 83 2.35 -16.26 -10.33
C ILE A 83 3.68 -16.66 -9.69
N ASP A 84 4.63 -15.73 -9.70
CA ASP A 84 5.88 -15.86 -8.97
C ASP A 84 5.68 -15.39 -7.51
N PRO A 85 5.87 -16.26 -6.51
CA PRO A 85 5.68 -15.90 -5.09
C PRO A 85 6.65 -14.83 -4.59
N GLU A 86 7.79 -14.64 -5.27
CA GLU A 86 8.80 -13.62 -4.90
C GLU A 86 8.59 -12.28 -5.61
N ARG A 87 7.59 -12.18 -6.50
CA ARG A 87 7.31 -10.99 -7.33
C ARG A 87 5.91 -10.45 -7.05
N ILE A 88 5.67 -10.10 -5.78
CA ILE A 88 4.42 -9.52 -5.29
C ILE A 88 4.67 -8.05 -4.94
N GLY A 89 4.02 -7.15 -5.67
CA GLY A 89 3.97 -5.72 -5.35
C GLY A 89 2.64 -5.34 -4.71
N VAL A 90 2.54 -4.10 -4.27
CA VAL A 90 1.31 -3.51 -3.73
C VAL A 90 1.10 -2.09 -4.25
N ILE A 91 -0.15 -1.70 -4.43
CA ILE A 91 -0.56 -0.33 -4.73
C ILE A 91 -1.80 0.03 -3.93
N GLY A 92 -1.84 1.23 -3.39
CA GLY A 92 -3.02 1.72 -2.69
C GLY A 92 -3.14 3.23 -2.76
N GLY A 93 -4.34 3.75 -2.50
CA GLY A 93 -4.56 5.19 -2.48
C GLY A 93 -5.19 5.67 -1.17
N SER A 94 -4.79 6.85 -0.67
CA SER A 94 -5.32 7.42 0.58
C SER A 94 -5.10 6.46 1.77
N ALA A 95 -6.15 6.02 2.46
CA ALA A 95 -6.05 4.99 3.51
C ALA A 95 -5.40 3.69 2.99
N GLY A 96 -5.66 3.30 1.72
CA GLY A 96 -4.98 2.16 1.08
C GLY A 96 -3.51 2.44 0.78
N GLY A 97 -3.14 3.70 0.52
CA GLY A 97 -1.75 4.15 0.40
C GLY A 97 -0.98 3.98 1.71
N ASN A 98 -1.58 4.38 2.84
CA ASN A 98 -1.01 4.10 4.16
C ASN A 98 -0.77 2.60 4.36
N LEU A 99 -1.74 1.73 4.05
CA LEU A 99 -1.58 0.28 4.19
C LEU A 99 -0.52 -0.29 3.23
N ALA A 100 -0.43 0.24 2.00
CA ALA A 100 0.62 -0.15 1.05
C ALA A 100 2.01 0.26 1.55
N ALA A 101 2.15 1.48 2.07
CA ALA A 101 3.36 1.97 2.72
C ALA A 101 3.75 1.11 3.94
N MET A 102 2.78 0.78 4.82
CA MET A 102 3.00 -0.10 5.96
C MET A 102 3.46 -1.50 5.53
N LEU A 103 2.93 -2.07 4.44
CA LEU A 103 3.41 -3.35 3.89
C LEU A 103 4.85 -3.27 3.38
N ALA A 104 5.28 -2.12 2.88
CA ALA A 104 6.64 -1.91 2.39
C ALA A 104 7.66 -1.88 3.52
N VAL A 105 7.32 -1.20 4.64
CA VAL A 105 8.27 -0.86 5.71
C VAL A 105 8.09 -1.68 6.99
N THR A 106 7.21 -2.70 7.02
CA THR A 106 7.03 -3.52 8.23
C THR A 106 7.24 -5.00 7.98
N GLY A 107 7.95 -5.64 8.90
CA GLY A 107 8.21 -7.07 8.93
C GLY A 107 7.75 -7.76 10.21
N PRO A 108 8.14 -9.04 10.40
CA PRO A 108 7.82 -9.80 11.60
C PRO A 108 8.36 -9.18 12.89
N GLU A 109 9.46 -8.46 12.81
CA GLU A 109 10.16 -7.76 13.90
C GLU A 109 9.31 -6.66 14.54
N ASP A 110 8.35 -6.08 13.79
CA ASP A 110 7.52 -4.96 14.24
C ASP A 110 6.29 -5.36 15.05
N GLY A 111 6.01 -6.68 15.14
CA GLY A 111 4.87 -7.22 15.89
C GLY A 111 3.51 -6.82 15.30
N LEU A 112 3.45 -6.61 13.97
CA LEU A 112 2.24 -6.25 13.22
C LEU A 112 1.76 -7.39 12.30
N GLU A 113 2.34 -8.57 12.41
CA GLU A 113 1.89 -9.75 11.65
C GLU A 113 0.51 -10.24 12.12
N PRO A 114 -0.26 -10.92 11.25
CA PRO A 114 -1.47 -11.61 11.65
C PRO A 114 -1.20 -12.54 12.84
N PRO A 115 -2.13 -12.64 13.81
CA PRO A 115 -1.96 -13.47 15.01
C PRO A 115 -2.26 -14.96 14.70
N ASP A 116 -1.51 -15.53 13.77
CA ASP A 116 -1.58 -16.94 13.38
C ASP A 116 -0.17 -17.53 13.31
N ASP A 117 -0.08 -18.86 13.25
CA ASP A 117 1.20 -19.59 13.15
C ASP A 117 1.65 -19.82 11.70
N ASP A 118 1.16 -19.02 10.74
CA ASP A 118 1.53 -19.14 9.33
C ASP A 118 2.94 -18.58 9.09
N PRO A 119 3.93 -19.42 8.76
CA PRO A 119 5.31 -18.98 8.53
C PRO A 119 5.51 -18.27 7.19
N THR A 120 4.47 -18.19 6.36
CA THR A 120 4.55 -17.55 5.04
C THR A 120 4.85 -16.06 5.20
N SER A 121 5.87 -15.55 4.53
CA SER A 121 6.24 -14.13 4.59
C SER A 121 5.12 -13.23 4.06
N SER A 122 4.88 -12.13 4.75
CA SER A 122 3.99 -11.05 4.31
C SER A 122 4.72 -9.89 3.61
N ARG A 123 6.05 -9.96 3.46
CA ARG A 123 6.84 -8.90 2.80
C ARG A 123 6.49 -8.78 1.33
N VAL A 124 6.42 -7.57 0.84
CA VAL A 124 6.23 -7.25 -0.58
C VAL A 124 7.57 -6.91 -1.24
N ARG A 125 7.64 -6.97 -2.56
CA ARG A 125 8.84 -6.65 -3.32
C ARG A 125 8.99 -5.15 -3.57
N CYS A 126 7.88 -4.43 -3.71
CA CYS A 126 7.82 -2.97 -3.86
C CYS A 126 6.40 -2.45 -3.58
N ALA A 127 6.26 -1.17 -3.32
CA ALA A 127 4.98 -0.53 -3.05
C ALA A 127 4.80 0.76 -3.85
N VAL A 128 3.56 1.04 -4.26
CA VAL A 128 3.13 2.32 -4.80
C VAL A 128 2.11 2.93 -3.85
N ASP A 129 2.44 4.09 -3.31
CA ASP A 129 1.58 4.89 -2.44
C ASP A 129 1.03 6.09 -3.22
N LEU A 130 -0.26 6.07 -3.51
CA LEU A 130 -0.97 7.18 -4.10
C LEU A 130 -1.59 8.03 -2.99
N TYR A 131 -1.04 9.21 -2.75
CA TYR A 131 -1.56 10.20 -1.78
C TYR A 131 -1.95 9.61 -0.41
N GLY A 132 -1.14 8.71 0.14
CA GLY A 132 -1.37 8.08 1.43
C GLY A 132 -1.00 8.97 2.62
N VAL A 133 -1.53 8.61 3.79
CA VAL A 133 -1.16 9.26 5.05
C VAL A 133 0.03 8.53 5.67
N ALA A 134 1.17 9.18 5.76
CA ALA A 134 2.39 8.57 6.28
C ALA A 134 2.64 8.87 7.77
N ASP A 135 2.17 10.00 8.26
CA ASP A 135 2.25 10.41 9.66
C ASP A 135 0.87 10.72 10.23
N LEU A 136 0.24 9.72 10.80
CA LEU A 136 -1.09 9.85 11.40
C LEU A 136 -1.08 10.75 12.66
N LEU A 137 0.07 10.87 13.34
CA LEU A 137 0.16 11.74 14.52
C LEU A 137 0.07 13.23 14.12
N ASN A 138 0.57 13.59 12.94
CA ASN A 138 0.48 14.93 12.35
C ASN A 138 -0.61 15.06 11.27
N TYR A 139 -1.61 14.20 11.33
CA TYR A 139 -2.82 14.25 10.50
C TYR A 139 -4.04 14.65 11.35
N HIS A 140 -5.21 14.14 11.12
CA HIS A 140 -6.38 14.30 11.99
C HIS A 140 -6.73 13.01 12.72
N ASP A 141 -7.68 13.06 13.66
CA ASP A 141 -8.13 11.87 14.37
C ASP A 141 -8.82 10.87 13.42
N VAL A 142 -8.39 9.62 13.46
CA VAL A 142 -8.91 8.55 12.60
C VAL A 142 -9.75 7.55 13.40
N LYS A 143 -10.93 7.23 12.88
CA LYS A 143 -11.90 6.39 13.60
C LYS A 143 -11.41 4.95 13.83
N MET A 144 -10.52 4.44 13.00
CA MET A 144 -9.97 3.10 13.15
C MET A 144 -9.24 2.86 14.47
N LEU A 145 -8.74 3.93 15.12
CA LEU A 145 -8.03 3.89 16.39
C LEU A 145 -8.96 4.12 17.60
N LEU A 146 -10.19 4.59 17.39
CA LEU A 146 -11.23 4.91 18.38
C LEU A 146 -10.90 6.09 19.29
N LYS A 147 -9.65 6.24 19.73
CA LYS A 147 -9.15 7.33 20.56
C LYS A 147 -8.55 8.43 19.70
N THR A 148 -8.55 9.63 20.20
CA THR A 148 -7.88 10.76 19.56
C THR A 148 -6.36 10.67 19.68
N ARG A 149 -5.63 11.45 18.88
CA ARG A 149 -4.16 11.56 18.96
C ARG A 149 -3.66 12.02 20.33
N ALA A 150 -4.46 12.87 20.99
CA ALA A 150 -4.15 13.35 22.32
C ALA A 150 -4.32 12.28 23.40
N GLU A 151 -5.31 11.38 23.24
CA GLU A 151 -5.60 10.31 24.19
C GLU A 151 -4.67 9.11 24.04
N ASP A 152 -4.24 8.79 22.81
CA ASP A 152 -3.39 7.62 22.52
C ASP A 152 -2.39 7.90 21.37
N PRO A 153 -1.41 8.77 21.57
CA PRO A 153 -0.41 9.09 20.55
C PRO A 153 0.44 7.86 20.14
N GLY A 154 0.54 6.86 21.02
CA GLY A 154 1.26 5.63 20.76
C GLY A 154 0.66 4.82 19.62
N SER A 155 -0.66 4.63 19.60
CA SER A 155 -1.37 3.94 18.52
C SER A 155 -1.25 4.68 17.19
N TYR A 156 -1.27 6.02 17.19
CA TYR A 156 -1.06 6.82 15.98
C TYR A 156 0.35 6.64 15.41
N ARG A 157 1.38 6.67 16.27
CA ARG A 157 2.75 6.37 15.83
C ARG A 157 2.87 4.97 15.25
N ARG A 158 2.28 3.97 15.90
CA ARG A 158 2.31 2.58 15.40
C ARG A 158 1.58 2.38 14.07
N ALA A 159 0.63 3.23 13.72
CA ALA A 159 -0.08 3.18 12.45
C ALA A 159 0.54 4.10 11.37
N SER A 160 1.69 4.70 11.64
CA SER A 160 2.38 5.65 10.76
C SER A 160 3.62 5.03 10.14
N PRO A 161 3.66 4.79 8.81
CA PRO A 161 4.79 4.15 8.14
C PRO A 161 6.13 4.89 8.31
N ILE A 162 6.13 6.19 8.52
CA ILE A 162 7.37 6.97 8.75
C ILE A 162 8.22 6.49 9.94
N ASN A 163 7.66 5.69 10.83
CA ASN A 163 8.35 5.22 12.04
C ASN A 163 9.06 3.86 11.86
N TYR A 164 9.03 3.29 10.65
CA TYR A 164 9.53 1.94 10.38
C TYR A 164 10.58 1.88 9.27
N CYS A 165 10.98 3.02 8.70
CA CYS A 165 11.87 3.08 7.54
C CYS A 165 13.29 2.61 7.88
N ASP A 166 13.64 1.40 7.47
CA ASP A 166 14.95 0.79 7.72
C ASP A 166 15.59 0.24 6.43
N ALA A 167 16.90 0.16 6.41
CA ALA A 167 17.64 -0.38 5.28
C ALA A 167 17.25 -1.84 5.03
N GLY A 168 16.79 -2.15 3.82
CA GLY A 168 16.29 -3.47 3.43
C GLY A 168 14.77 -3.54 3.29
N ASP A 169 14.07 -2.45 3.61
CA ASP A 169 12.65 -2.31 3.29
C ASP A 169 12.41 -2.27 1.77
N ALA A 170 11.18 -2.56 1.38
CA ALA A 170 10.82 -2.60 -0.02
C ALA A 170 10.85 -1.17 -0.63
N PRO A 171 11.34 -1.02 -1.90
CA PRO A 171 11.26 0.24 -2.62
C PRO A 171 9.85 0.82 -2.68
N VAL A 172 9.74 2.16 -2.60
CA VAL A 172 8.45 2.86 -2.59
C VAL A 172 8.39 3.96 -3.63
N LEU A 173 7.37 3.91 -4.50
CA LEU A 173 6.96 5.03 -5.35
C LEU A 173 5.83 5.80 -4.67
N LEU A 174 6.05 7.09 -4.45
CA LEU A 174 5.07 8.03 -3.90
C LEU A 174 4.54 8.92 -5.02
N ILE A 175 3.23 9.02 -5.19
CA ILE A 175 2.61 9.95 -6.15
C ILE A 175 1.55 10.76 -5.44
N HIS A 176 1.69 12.10 -5.43
CA HIS A 176 0.80 12.97 -4.67
C HIS A 176 0.50 14.28 -5.42
N GLY A 177 -0.74 14.71 -5.35
CA GLY A 177 -1.16 15.99 -5.90
C GLY A 177 -0.85 17.16 -4.97
N THR A 178 -0.30 18.27 -5.50
CA THR A 178 -0.01 19.44 -4.65
C THR A 178 -1.26 20.24 -4.27
N GLY A 179 -2.38 20.01 -4.96
CA GLY A 179 -3.69 20.58 -4.65
C GLY A 179 -4.58 19.68 -3.78
N ASP A 180 -4.00 18.67 -3.12
CA ASP A 180 -4.73 17.75 -2.26
C ASP A 180 -5.14 18.44 -0.94
N GLU A 181 -6.45 18.67 -0.77
CA GLU A 181 -7.07 19.32 0.40
C GLU A 181 -7.51 18.30 1.48
N VAL A 182 -7.37 16.98 1.21
CA VAL A 182 -7.76 15.91 2.15
C VAL A 182 -6.54 15.36 2.88
N VAL A 183 -5.51 15.00 2.12
CA VAL A 183 -4.20 14.58 2.64
C VAL A 183 -3.16 15.54 2.07
N ASP A 184 -2.66 16.45 2.90
CA ASP A 184 -1.67 17.42 2.47
C ASP A 184 -0.42 16.73 1.91
N VAL A 185 0.13 17.24 0.81
CA VAL A 185 1.30 16.69 0.12
C VAL A 185 2.54 16.56 1.00
N SER A 186 2.60 17.32 2.11
CA SER A 186 3.65 17.19 3.11
C SER A 186 3.74 15.79 3.73
N GLN A 187 2.65 15.02 3.72
CA GLN A 187 2.66 13.61 4.16
C GLN A 187 3.62 12.78 3.32
N SER A 188 3.53 12.86 1.98
CA SER A 188 4.46 12.15 1.09
C SER A 188 5.88 12.73 1.14
N ARG A 189 6.03 14.04 1.26
CA ARG A 189 7.36 14.67 1.44
C ARG A 189 8.05 14.20 2.72
N THR A 190 7.30 14.13 3.82
CA THR A 190 7.82 13.64 5.11
C THR A 190 8.18 12.17 5.04
N PHE A 191 7.36 11.37 4.35
CA PHE A 191 7.66 9.95 4.16
C PHE A 191 8.88 9.72 3.27
N ALA A 192 9.01 10.45 2.16
CA ALA A 192 10.21 10.39 1.32
C ALA A 192 11.47 10.73 2.11
N ALA A 193 11.41 11.76 2.97
CA ALA A 193 12.53 12.10 3.86
C ALA A 193 12.85 10.99 4.87
N ALA A 194 11.85 10.30 5.42
CA ALA A 194 12.05 9.17 6.33
C ALA A 194 12.64 7.95 5.60
N LEU A 195 12.15 7.63 4.39
CA LEU A 195 12.71 6.57 3.54
C LEU A 195 14.18 6.85 3.20
N ALA A 196 14.50 8.11 2.81
CA ALA A 196 15.87 8.53 2.56
C ALA A 196 16.78 8.35 3.79
N ALA A 197 16.31 8.75 4.96
CA ALA A 197 17.05 8.62 6.22
C ALA A 197 17.27 7.15 6.61
N GLY A 198 16.30 6.27 6.32
CA GLY A 198 16.38 4.82 6.51
C GLY A 198 17.21 4.09 5.45
N GLY A 199 17.63 4.77 4.38
CA GLY A 199 18.36 4.15 3.26
C GLY A 199 17.48 3.29 2.35
N VAL A 200 16.18 3.55 2.32
CA VAL A 200 15.21 2.84 1.48
C VAL A 200 15.15 3.49 0.10
N GLU A 201 15.20 2.68 -0.95
CA GLU A 201 15.00 3.15 -2.34
C GLU A 201 13.58 3.72 -2.50
N HIS A 202 13.47 4.94 -2.99
CA HIS A 202 12.18 5.59 -3.18
C HIS A 202 12.23 6.65 -4.28
N GLU A 203 11.04 6.97 -4.80
CA GLU A 203 10.80 8.08 -5.70
C GLU A 203 9.55 8.85 -5.25
N LEU A 204 9.57 10.16 -5.34
CA LEU A 204 8.41 11.02 -5.09
C LEU A 204 8.08 11.82 -6.35
N ILE A 205 6.86 11.61 -6.86
CA ILE A 205 6.29 12.38 -7.97
C ILE A 205 5.19 13.28 -7.41
N GLU A 206 5.38 14.58 -7.50
CA GLU A 206 4.36 15.57 -7.17
C GLU A 206 3.65 16.02 -8.45
N ILE A 207 2.32 15.92 -8.47
CA ILE A 207 1.51 16.37 -9.60
C ILE A 207 0.97 17.76 -9.28
N PRO A 208 1.38 18.82 -10.04
CA PRO A 208 0.91 20.18 -9.80
C PRO A 208 -0.62 20.28 -9.81
N ASP A 209 -1.18 20.93 -8.80
CA ASP A 209 -2.61 21.23 -8.62
C ASP A 209 -3.56 20.02 -8.67
N ALA A 210 -3.04 18.78 -8.70
CA ALA A 210 -3.89 17.60 -8.67
C ALA A 210 -4.58 17.48 -7.30
N PRO A 211 -5.91 17.19 -7.30
CA PRO A 211 -6.68 17.00 -6.08
C PRO A 211 -6.47 15.60 -5.49
N HIS A 212 -7.09 15.34 -4.34
CA HIS A 212 -7.19 13.98 -3.81
C HIS A 212 -7.95 13.04 -4.76
N THR A 213 -7.61 11.74 -4.76
CA THR A 213 -8.35 10.67 -5.48
C THR A 213 -8.25 10.65 -7.02
N PHE A 214 -7.08 10.84 -7.59
CA PHE A 214 -6.83 10.45 -8.98
C PHE A 214 -6.59 8.93 -9.12
N ASP A 215 -6.68 8.41 -10.34
CA ASP A 215 -6.35 7.03 -10.72
C ASP A 215 -5.29 6.99 -11.84
N LEU A 216 -5.06 5.83 -12.45
CA LEU A 216 -4.07 5.70 -13.53
C LEU A 216 -4.50 6.36 -14.85
N ASP A 217 -5.78 6.73 -15.00
CA ASP A 217 -6.31 7.45 -16.15
C ASP A 217 -6.52 8.95 -15.85
N TYR A 218 -5.72 9.54 -14.97
CA TYR A 218 -5.82 10.95 -14.65
C TYR A 218 -5.40 11.81 -15.88
N GLU A 219 -6.35 12.59 -16.43
CA GLU A 219 -6.18 13.29 -17.71
C GLU A 219 -5.08 14.38 -17.70
N ALA A 220 -4.87 15.01 -16.54
CA ALA A 220 -3.92 16.13 -16.43
C ALA A 220 -2.45 15.66 -16.28
N PHE A 221 -2.20 14.38 -16.01
CA PHE A 221 -0.87 13.83 -15.82
C PHE A 221 -0.85 12.32 -16.09
N ASP A 222 0.18 11.84 -16.76
CA ASP A 222 0.37 10.40 -16.99
C ASP A 222 0.86 9.71 -15.72
N VAL A 223 -0.08 9.26 -14.88
CA VAL A 223 0.20 8.47 -13.67
C VAL A 223 0.55 7.03 -14.01
N LYS A 224 0.02 6.50 -15.10
CA LYS A 224 0.14 5.10 -15.49
C LYS A 224 1.57 4.70 -15.82
N THR A 225 2.26 5.50 -16.63
CA THR A 225 3.63 5.18 -17.08
C THR A 225 4.59 5.00 -15.90
N PRO A 226 4.78 5.97 -14.99
CA PRO A 226 5.70 5.78 -13.86
C PRO A 226 5.31 4.62 -12.94
N VAL A 227 4.03 4.35 -12.72
CA VAL A 227 3.58 3.19 -11.94
C VAL A 227 3.98 1.87 -12.61
N LEU A 228 3.79 1.73 -13.93
CA LEU A 228 4.15 0.52 -14.66
C LEU A 228 5.68 0.35 -14.76
N GLU A 229 6.42 1.41 -15.02
CA GLU A 229 7.89 1.40 -15.06
C GLU A 229 8.48 1.02 -13.71
N PHE A 230 7.93 1.54 -12.62
CA PHE A 230 8.34 1.17 -11.26
C PHE A 230 8.06 -0.31 -10.97
N PHE A 231 6.88 -0.83 -11.28
CA PHE A 231 6.61 -2.27 -11.14
C PHE A 231 7.49 -3.11 -12.07
N ASP A 232 7.74 -2.65 -13.27
CA ASP A 232 8.61 -3.36 -14.21
C ASP A 232 10.05 -3.46 -13.69
N SER A 233 10.61 -2.39 -13.12
CA SER A 233 11.98 -2.39 -12.58
C SER A 233 12.14 -3.32 -11.37
N HIS A 234 11.13 -3.43 -10.51
CA HIS A 234 11.23 -4.20 -9.27
C HIS A 234 10.62 -5.62 -9.36
N LEU A 235 9.69 -5.86 -10.28
CA LEU A 235 9.00 -7.15 -10.42
C LEU A 235 9.39 -7.92 -11.69
N LYS A 236 9.96 -7.30 -12.73
CA LYS A 236 10.60 -8.01 -13.83
C LYS A 236 12.03 -8.34 -13.37
N GLY A 237 12.33 -9.60 -13.19
CA GLY A 237 13.73 -10.02 -12.99
C GLY A 237 14.54 -9.86 -14.29
N PRO A 238 15.86 -9.93 -14.18
CA PRO A 238 16.74 -9.95 -15.34
C PRO A 238 16.40 -11.13 -16.25
#